data_d038e53c89bbd3ab6ac303eb01abf685
#
_entry.id   d038e53c89bbd3ab6ac303eb01abf685
#
_cell.length_a   1.000
_cell.length_b   1.000
_cell.length_c   1.000
_cell.angle_alpha   90.00
_cell.angle_beta   90.00
_cell.angle_gamma   90.00
#
_symmetry.space_group_name_H-M   'P 1'
#
loop_
_entity.id
_entity.type
_entity.pdbx_description
1 polymer ?
#
loop_
_entity_poly.entity_id
_entity_poly.type
_entity_poly.pdbx_seq_one_letter_code
_entity_poly.pdbx_strand_id
1 'polypeptide(L)'
;FEKRILSLTKKNFLKVNQIKTPMFLINRDEFKSYLTKNKKPFMANFYKIVRTKMNLLMNKNGTPKGNKWSFDEENRKKLPNSIKIPKISKVKETKETTVLKKFIGSNFKDHPGDLDQFWFPTTRKDANKWLDEFLKERIRLFGDYEDAVTDKSNTVFHSALSPLINLGLITPSEILEKLKKIENKVPINSLEGYIRQIIGWREFMRGVYQNFDQRLEKTNFFNHKRKMKNTWYNGTTGLDPLDHAINNAKNFGWSHHIERLMILANIMNLCE
;
A
#
# COMPACT_ATOMS: atom_id res chain seq x y z
N PHE A 1 -4.97 -13.43 -19.74
CA PHE A 1 -3.77 -14.25 -19.87
C PHE A 1 -3.99 -15.65 -19.30
N GLU A 2 -4.34 -15.80 -18.01
CA GLU A 2 -4.59 -17.08 -17.33
C GLU A 2 -5.61 -17.97 -18.05
N LYS A 3 -6.79 -17.42 -18.40
CA LYS A 3 -7.80 -18.15 -19.18
C LYS A 3 -7.27 -18.67 -20.52
N ARG A 4 -6.41 -17.91 -21.21
CA ARG A 4 -5.80 -18.32 -22.48
C ARG A 4 -4.83 -19.48 -22.28
N ILE A 5 -4.00 -19.44 -21.24
CA ILE A 5 -3.10 -20.56 -20.91
C ILE A 5 -3.90 -21.83 -20.63
N LEU A 6 -4.91 -21.75 -19.74
CA LEU A 6 -5.75 -22.91 -19.40
C LEU A 6 -6.49 -23.47 -20.63
N SER A 7 -6.93 -22.62 -21.55
CA SER A 7 -7.53 -23.07 -22.81
C SER A 7 -6.53 -23.78 -23.70
N LEU A 8 -5.33 -23.23 -23.87
CA LEU A 8 -4.27 -23.83 -24.69
C LEU A 8 -3.77 -25.16 -24.11
N THR A 9 -3.60 -25.26 -22.79
CA THR A 9 -3.18 -26.51 -22.16
C THR A 9 -4.24 -27.60 -22.26
N LYS A 10 -5.52 -27.23 -22.11
CA LYS A 10 -6.63 -28.15 -22.34
C LYS A 10 -6.65 -28.65 -23.79
N LYS A 11 -6.47 -27.76 -24.79
CA LYS A 11 -6.43 -28.11 -26.22
C LYS A 11 -5.28 -29.06 -26.56
N ASN A 12 -4.15 -28.93 -25.85
CA ASN A 12 -2.95 -29.75 -26.10
C ASN A 12 -2.81 -30.92 -25.10
N PHE A 13 -3.86 -31.27 -24.36
CA PHE A 13 -3.89 -32.38 -23.38
C PHE A 13 -2.78 -32.31 -22.32
N LEU A 14 -2.32 -31.09 -21.98
CA LEU A 14 -1.29 -30.89 -20.98
C LEU A 14 -1.88 -30.86 -19.57
N LYS A 15 -1.27 -31.58 -18.63
CA LYS A 15 -1.62 -31.53 -17.21
C LYS A 15 -1.09 -30.22 -16.60
N VAL A 16 -1.97 -29.40 -16.06
CA VAL A 16 -1.62 -28.12 -15.42
C VAL A 16 -1.83 -28.22 -13.93
N ASN A 17 -0.80 -27.88 -13.16
CA ASN A 17 -0.91 -27.70 -11.72
C ASN A 17 -0.90 -26.19 -11.41
N GLN A 18 -2.03 -25.69 -10.94
CA GLN A 18 -2.18 -24.27 -10.60
C GLN A 18 -1.83 -24.03 -9.13
N ILE A 19 -0.73 -23.33 -8.89
CA ILE A 19 -0.27 -22.98 -7.54
C ILE A 19 -0.89 -21.62 -7.14
N LYS A 20 -1.38 -21.55 -5.90
CA LYS A 20 -1.88 -20.29 -5.33
C LYS A 20 -0.73 -19.31 -5.11
N THR A 21 -0.92 -18.06 -5.54
CA THR A 21 0.08 -17.02 -5.29
C THR A 21 0.17 -16.65 -3.79
N PRO A 22 1.36 -16.51 -3.22
CA PRO A 22 1.54 -16.02 -1.86
C PRO A 22 1.37 -14.49 -1.73
N MET A 23 1.20 -13.80 -2.86
CA MET A 23 1.09 -12.34 -2.91
C MET A 23 -0.18 -11.79 -2.27
N PHE A 24 -1.19 -12.64 -2.09
CA PHE A 24 -2.47 -12.29 -1.50
C PHE A 24 -2.96 -13.38 -0.55
N LEU A 25 -3.63 -12.98 0.52
CA LEU A 25 -4.11 -13.85 1.60
C LEU A 25 -5.49 -14.43 1.29
N ILE A 26 -6.33 -13.65 0.58
CA ILE A 26 -7.70 -14.01 0.24
C ILE A 26 -7.75 -14.47 -1.21
N ASN A 27 -8.38 -15.61 -1.48
CA ASN A 27 -8.54 -16.06 -2.85
C ASN A 27 -9.68 -15.32 -3.58
N ARG A 28 -9.74 -15.46 -4.92
CA ARG A 28 -10.72 -14.76 -5.77
C ARG A 28 -12.17 -15.17 -5.44
N ASP A 29 -12.39 -16.43 -5.13
CA ASP A 29 -13.73 -16.95 -4.88
C ASP A 29 -14.27 -16.49 -3.51
N GLU A 30 -13.38 -16.28 -2.54
CA GLU A 30 -13.75 -15.70 -1.24
C GLU A 30 -14.27 -14.27 -1.39
N PHE A 31 -13.63 -13.45 -2.23
CA PHE A 31 -14.14 -12.09 -2.46
C PHE A 31 -15.45 -12.12 -3.25
N LYS A 32 -15.61 -13.02 -4.22
CA LYS A 32 -16.90 -13.22 -4.92
C LYS A 32 -18.00 -13.62 -3.94
N SER A 33 -17.71 -14.56 -3.03
CA SER A 33 -18.65 -14.98 -1.98
C SER A 33 -19.02 -13.84 -1.04
N TYR A 34 -18.09 -12.92 -0.75
CA TYR A 34 -18.39 -11.69 -0.04
C TYR A 34 -19.37 -10.81 -0.83
N LEU A 35 -19.18 -10.64 -2.15
CA LEU A 35 -20.06 -9.83 -2.99
C LEU A 35 -21.47 -10.40 -3.14
N THR A 36 -21.63 -11.73 -3.14
CA THR A 36 -22.98 -12.35 -3.19
C THR A 36 -23.81 -12.02 -1.95
N LYS A 37 -23.18 -11.87 -0.80
CA LYS A 37 -23.82 -11.51 0.47
C LYS A 37 -23.96 -9.99 0.67
N ASN A 38 -23.16 -9.21 -0.02
CA ASN A 38 -23.08 -7.74 0.13
C ASN A 38 -23.21 -7.09 -1.25
N LYS A 39 -24.39 -6.61 -1.61
CA LYS A 39 -24.68 -5.99 -2.92
C LYS A 39 -23.74 -4.82 -3.26
N LYS A 40 -23.28 -4.08 -2.24
CA LYS A 40 -22.29 -3.00 -2.38
C LYS A 40 -21.01 -3.39 -1.64
N PRO A 41 -19.85 -3.39 -2.29
CA PRO A 41 -18.60 -3.63 -1.61
C PRO A 41 -18.33 -2.50 -0.60
N PHE A 42 -18.02 -2.88 0.64
CA PHE A 42 -17.67 -1.94 1.70
C PHE A 42 -16.51 -2.49 2.52
N MET A 43 -15.38 -1.77 2.51
CA MET A 43 -14.11 -2.26 3.04
C MET A 43 -14.21 -2.67 4.52
N ALA A 44 -14.88 -1.90 5.36
CA ALA A 44 -14.98 -2.21 6.79
C ALA A 44 -15.70 -3.54 7.06
N ASN A 45 -16.74 -3.89 6.29
CA ASN A 45 -17.43 -5.18 6.41
C ASN A 45 -16.54 -6.34 5.95
N PHE A 46 -15.86 -6.16 4.82
CA PHE A 46 -14.90 -7.14 4.32
C PHE A 46 -13.76 -7.36 5.33
N TYR A 47 -13.20 -6.30 5.87
CA TYR A 47 -12.13 -6.35 6.88
C TYR A 47 -12.55 -7.15 8.11
N LYS A 48 -13.77 -6.93 8.66
CA LYS A 48 -14.28 -7.71 9.80
C LYS A 48 -14.29 -9.21 9.50
N ILE A 49 -14.78 -9.59 8.31
CA ILE A 49 -14.84 -10.99 7.88
C ILE A 49 -13.44 -11.59 7.80
N VAL A 50 -12.50 -10.89 7.15
CA VAL A 50 -11.13 -11.38 6.99
C VAL A 50 -10.40 -11.44 8.32
N ARG A 51 -10.52 -10.43 9.16
CA ARG A 51 -9.93 -10.35 10.51
C ARG A 51 -10.40 -11.51 11.39
N THR A 52 -11.71 -11.80 11.41
CA THR A 52 -12.27 -12.93 12.13
C THR A 52 -11.78 -14.27 11.59
N LYS A 53 -11.82 -14.46 10.25
CA LYS A 53 -11.36 -15.68 9.60
C LYS A 53 -9.91 -16.00 9.91
N MET A 54 -9.05 -14.99 9.90
CA MET A 54 -7.61 -15.13 10.15
C MET A 54 -7.25 -15.11 11.64
N ASN A 55 -8.22 -14.91 12.51
CA ASN A 55 -8.04 -14.78 13.97
C ASN A 55 -6.97 -13.75 14.37
N LEU A 56 -7.02 -12.57 13.72
CA LEU A 56 -6.08 -11.48 13.94
C LEU A 56 -6.65 -10.46 14.92
N LEU A 57 -5.93 -10.18 16.01
CA LEU A 57 -6.38 -9.29 17.09
C LEU A 57 -7.79 -9.65 17.60
N MET A 58 -8.04 -10.93 17.81
CA MET A 58 -9.29 -11.46 18.34
C MET A 58 -9.08 -12.03 19.74
N ASN A 59 -10.09 -11.89 20.59
CA ASN A 59 -10.18 -12.53 21.88
C ASN A 59 -10.66 -13.98 21.72
N LYS A 60 -10.43 -14.83 22.72
CA LYS A 60 -10.89 -16.23 22.73
C LYS A 60 -12.42 -16.39 22.57
N ASN A 61 -13.19 -15.41 22.99
CA ASN A 61 -14.65 -15.37 22.86
C ASN A 61 -15.15 -14.86 21.50
N GLY A 62 -14.26 -14.67 20.52
CA GLY A 62 -14.60 -14.20 19.18
C GLY A 62 -14.84 -12.70 19.06
N THR A 63 -14.64 -11.92 20.10
CA THR A 63 -14.72 -10.45 20.04
C THR A 63 -13.38 -9.84 19.61
N PRO A 64 -13.36 -8.65 18.98
CA PRO A 64 -12.10 -7.99 18.63
C PRO A 64 -11.37 -7.51 19.88
N LYS A 65 -10.04 -7.61 19.90
CA LYS A 65 -9.21 -7.02 20.97
C LYS A 65 -9.45 -5.52 21.06
N GLY A 66 -9.50 -5.01 22.30
CA GLY A 66 -9.86 -3.62 22.59
C GLY A 66 -11.33 -3.27 22.35
N ASN A 67 -12.20 -4.28 22.15
CA ASN A 67 -13.65 -4.15 21.94
C ASN A 67 -14.05 -3.26 20.73
N LYS A 68 -13.10 -2.97 19.84
CA LYS A 68 -13.32 -2.19 18.63
C LYS A 68 -12.83 -2.94 17.40
N TRP A 69 -13.57 -2.81 16.29
CA TRP A 69 -13.16 -3.35 14.99
C TRP A 69 -12.14 -2.44 14.29
N SER A 70 -12.13 -1.15 14.58
CA SER A 70 -11.23 -0.17 14.03
C SER A 70 -10.89 0.89 15.07
N PHE A 71 -9.65 1.33 15.07
CA PHE A 71 -9.12 2.44 15.88
C PHE A 71 -8.77 3.66 15.02
N ASP A 72 -9.35 3.77 13.83
CA ASP A 72 -9.10 4.84 12.86
C ASP A 72 -9.25 6.25 13.43
N GLU A 73 -10.18 6.45 14.36
CA GLU A 73 -10.38 7.73 15.05
C GLU A 73 -9.16 8.15 15.89
N GLU A 74 -8.37 7.18 16.36
CA GLU A 74 -7.18 7.42 17.18
C GLU A 74 -5.92 7.68 16.33
N ASN A 75 -6.00 7.51 15.00
CA ASN A 75 -4.88 7.54 14.07
C ASN A 75 -4.63 8.95 13.45
N ARG A 76 -5.28 9.99 13.98
CA ARG A 76 -5.30 11.35 13.39
C ARG A 76 -4.68 12.40 14.31
N LYS A 77 -3.73 12.02 15.15
CA LYS A 77 -3.09 12.97 16.05
C LYS A 77 -2.20 13.94 15.28
N LYS A 78 -2.18 15.19 15.72
CA LYS A 78 -1.25 16.20 15.19
C LYS A 78 0.18 15.81 15.55
N LEU A 79 1.08 15.87 14.57
CA LEU A 79 2.49 15.59 14.76
C LEU A 79 3.14 16.69 15.63
N PRO A 80 3.70 16.37 16.82
CA PRO A 80 4.38 17.35 17.64
C PRO A 80 5.66 17.84 16.98
N ASN A 81 5.98 19.13 17.12
CA ASN A 81 7.21 19.71 16.55
C ASN A 81 8.49 19.05 17.10
N SER A 82 8.43 18.57 18.35
CA SER A 82 9.56 17.94 19.06
C SER A 82 9.72 16.45 18.73
N ILE A 83 8.80 15.85 17.99
CA ILE A 83 8.86 14.41 17.73
C ILE A 83 10.04 14.06 16.82
N LYS A 84 10.81 13.06 17.22
CA LYS A 84 11.89 12.54 16.38
C LYS A 84 11.34 11.52 15.41
N ILE A 85 11.37 11.84 14.13
CA ILE A 85 10.99 10.90 13.08
C ILE A 85 12.22 10.05 12.73
N PRO A 86 12.14 8.70 12.83
CA PRO A 86 13.24 7.82 12.45
C PRO A 86 13.54 7.94 10.95
N LYS A 87 14.83 8.10 10.62
CA LYS A 87 15.27 8.07 9.23
C LYS A 87 15.26 6.62 8.72
N ILE A 88 14.79 6.42 7.51
CA ILE A 88 14.90 5.13 6.85
C ILE A 88 16.36 4.89 6.47
N SER A 89 16.86 3.70 6.78
CA SER A 89 18.23 3.31 6.46
C SER A 89 18.46 3.30 4.95
N LYS A 90 19.56 3.90 4.49
CA LYS A 90 19.94 3.81 3.08
C LYS A 90 20.27 2.37 2.72
N VAL A 91 19.72 1.90 1.62
CA VAL A 91 20.02 0.58 1.07
C VAL A 91 21.25 0.70 0.16
N LYS A 92 22.18 -0.25 0.31
CA LYS A 92 23.34 -0.32 -0.57
C LYS A 92 22.90 -0.73 -1.98
N GLU A 93 23.31 0.02 -2.99
CA GLU A 93 23.04 -0.34 -4.37
C GLU A 93 23.72 -1.65 -4.75
N THR A 94 23.01 -2.50 -5.50
CA THR A 94 23.57 -3.69 -6.12
C THR A 94 24.23 -3.31 -7.46
N LYS A 95 25.06 -4.22 -8.00
CA LYS A 95 25.65 -4.05 -9.33
C LYS A 95 24.58 -3.89 -10.41
N GLU A 96 23.49 -4.67 -10.30
CA GLU A 96 22.35 -4.63 -11.21
C GLU A 96 21.63 -3.27 -11.15
N THR A 97 21.42 -2.73 -9.95
CA THR A 97 20.84 -1.39 -9.77
C THR A 97 21.68 -0.32 -10.46
N THR A 98 23.00 -0.36 -10.30
CA THR A 98 23.92 0.60 -10.93
C THR A 98 23.85 0.51 -12.47
N VAL A 99 23.82 -0.70 -13.02
CA VAL A 99 23.68 -0.91 -14.48
C VAL A 99 22.33 -0.39 -14.99
N LEU A 100 21.24 -0.71 -14.27
CA LEU A 100 19.91 -0.26 -14.64
C LEU A 100 19.74 1.26 -14.56
N LYS A 101 20.32 1.93 -13.56
CA LYS A 101 20.33 3.40 -13.49
C LYS A 101 20.96 4.02 -14.73
N LYS A 102 22.10 3.50 -15.20
CA LYS A 102 22.73 3.97 -16.44
C LYS A 102 21.83 3.76 -17.66
N PHE A 103 21.24 2.57 -17.78
CA PHE A 103 20.31 2.25 -18.86
C PHE A 103 19.09 3.17 -18.88
N ILE A 104 18.43 3.37 -17.72
CA ILE A 104 17.25 4.23 -17.59
C ILE A 104 17.63 5.68 -17.91
N GLY A 105 18.74 6.18 -17.34
CA GLY A 105 19.22 7.54 -17.60
C GLY A 105 19.54 7.82 -19.06
N SER A 106 19.93 6.79 -19.82
CA SER A 106 20.20 6.93 -21.26
C SER A 106 18.94 6.84 -22.13
N ASN A 107 18.00 5.95 -21.78
CA ASN A 107 16.85 5.62 -22.66
C ASN A 107 15.54 6.30 -22.28
N PHE A 108 15.43 6.84 -21.05
CA PHE A 108 14.19 7.40 -20.50
C PHE A 108 14.41 8.81 -19.93
N LYS A 109 15.22 9.64 -20.60
CA LYS A 109 15.57 10.99 -20.15
C LYS A 109 14.38 11.90 -19.90
N ASP A 110 13.32 11.73 -20.70
CA ASP A 110 12.11 12.58 -20.67
C ASP A 110 11.05 12.07 -19.71
N HIS A 111 11.32 10.97 -18.98
CA HIS A 111 10.39 10.44 -18.00
C HIS A 111 10.54 11.15 -16.65
N PRO A 112 9.45 11.39 -15.91
CA PRO A 112 9.54 12.00 -14.59
C PRO A 112 10.23 11.05 -13.60
N GLY A 113 10.93 11.63 -12.64
CA GLY A 113 11.63 10.89 -11.58
C GLY A 113 13.07 11.32 -11.41
N ASP A 114 13.67 10.89 -10.32
CA ASP A 114 15.08 11.12 -9.99
C ASP A 114 15.74 9.78 -9.63
N LEU A 115 16.68 9.35 -10.47
CA LEU A 115 17.40 8.08 -10.28
C LEU A 115 18.30 8.10 -9.04
N ASP A 116 18.82 9.28 -8.66
CA ASP A 116 19.70 9.42 -7.51
C ASP A 116 18.91 9.32 -6.18
N GLN A 117 17.64 9.58 -6.24
CA GLN A 117 16.70 9.41 -5.12
C GLN A 117 16.12 7.98 -5.00
N PHE A 118 16.58 7.02 -5.82
CA PHE A 118 16.14 5.64 -5.67
C PHE A 118 16.61 5.06 -4.34
N TRP A 119 15.66 4.59 -3.53
CA TRP A 119 15.88 4.27 -2.12
C TRP A 119 15.34 2.91 -1.68
N PHE A 120 14.63 2.18 -2.55
CA PHE A 120 14.02 0.90 -2.22
C PHE A 120 15.01 -0.27 -2.25
N PRO A 121 14.88 -1.25 -1.33
CA PRO A 121 15.61 -2.51 -1.44
C PRO A 121 15.22 -3.28 -2.70
N THR A 122 16.22 -3.90 -3.33
CA THR A 122 16.04 -4.74 -4.52
C THR A 122 16.30 -6.21 -4.25
N THR A 123 16.75 -6.56 -3.02
CA THR A 123 16.96 -7.94 -2.61
C THR A 123 15.99 -8.33 -1.50
N ARG A 124 15.65 -9.63 -1.45
CA ARG A 124 14.82 -10.18 -0.37
C ARG A 124 15.46 -9.99 1.02
N LYS A 125 16.78 -10.11 1.10
CA LYS A 125 17.54 -9.90 2.35
C LYS A 125 17.36 -8.48 2.88
N ASP A 126 17.52 -7.49 2.03
CA ASP A 126 17.39 -6.08 2.43
C ASP A 126 15.93 -5.68 2.65
N ALA A 127 15.00 -6.27 1.91
CA ALA A 127 13.56 -6.11 2.15
C ALA A 127 13.16 -6.63 3.55
N ASN A 128 13.70 -7.76 3.99
CA ASN A 128 13.48 -8.26 5.35
C ASN A 128 14.08 -7.35 6.43
N LYS A 129 15.29 -6.82 6.22
CA LYS A 129 15.89 -5.82 7.13
C LYS A 129 15.03 -4.56 7.23
N TRP A 130 14.49 -4.10 6.11
CA TRP A 130 13.59 -2.95 6.06
C TRP A 130 12.31 -3.17 6.87
N LEU A 131 11.72 -4.36 6.75
CA LEU A 131 10.57 -4.76 7.58
C LEU A 131 10.95 -4.78 9.06
N ASP A 132 12.10 -5.37 9.44
CA ASP A 132 12.55 -5.44 10.82
C ASP A 132 12.82 -4.04 11.42
N GLU A 133 13.39 -3.13 10.63
CA GLU A 133 13.59 -1.74 11.02
C GLU A 133 12.25 -1.01 11.24
N PHE A 134 11.28 -1.19 10.34
CA PHE A 134 9.94 -0.65 10.53
C PHE A 134 9.31 -1.14 11.84
N LEU A 135 9.34 -2.44 12.09
CA LEU A 135 8.75 -3.06 13.28
C LEU A 135 9.45 -2.64 14.59
N LYS A 136 10.74 -2.32 14.53
CA LYS A 136 11.51 -1.87 15.68
C LYS A 136 11.30 -0.39 15.98
N GLU A 137 11.31 0.46 14.96
CA GLU A 137 11.49 1.90 15.15
C GLU A 137 10.24 2.73 14.87
N ARG A 138 9.34 2.28 14.00
CA ARG A 138 8.21 3.10 13.51
C ARG A 138 6.84 2.58 13.90
N ILE A 139 6.64 1.27 13.98
CA ILE A 139 5.30 0.68 14.19
C ILE A 139 4.59 1.20 15.44
N ARG A 140 5.32 1.51 16.51
CA ARG A 140 4.71 1.96 17.78
C ARG A 140 3.96 3.29 17.65
N LEU A 141 4.42 4.17 16.78
CA LEU A 141 3.83 5.50 16.54
C LEU A 141 3.05 5.55 15.21
N PHE A 142 3.02 4.45 14.47
CA PHE A 142 2.30 4.37 13.21
C PHE A 142 0.82 4.73 13.37
N GLY A 143 0.14 4.14 14.37
CA GLY A 143 -1.28 4.40 14.58
C GLY A 143 -1.55 5.87 14.92
N ASP A 144 -0.85 6.43 15.89
CA ASP A 144 -1.07 7.82 16.32
C ASP A 144 -0.92 8.83 15.17
N TYR A 145 0.03 8.58 14.25
CA TYR A 145 0.43 9.52 13.20
C TYR A 145 0.27 8.94 11.79
N GLU A 146 -0.64 7.98 11.59
CA GLU A 146 -0.91 7.38 10.28
C GLU A 146 -1.28 8.44 9.24
N ASP A 147 -2.06 9.45 9.64
CA ASP A 147 -2.55 10.54 8.78
C ASP A 147 -1.69 11.81 8.84
N ALA A 148 -0.55 11.79 9.51
CA ALA A 148 0.29 12.98 9.63
C ALA A 148 1.13 13.23 8.38
N VAL A 149 1.22 14.50 7.98
CA VAL A 149 2.06 14.99 6.88
C VAL A 149 3.04 16.03 7.42
N THR A 150 4.27 16.04 6.92
CA THR A 150 5.30 17.02 7.26
C THR A 150 6.31 17.18 6.13
N ASP A 151 6.89 18.35 6.00
CA ASP A 151 8.01 18.64 5.09
C ASP A 151 9.34 17.98 5.51
N LYS A 152 9.43 17.50 6.76
CA LYS A 152 10.65 16.89 7.30
C LYS A 152 10.86 15.43 6.89
N SER A 153 9.83 14.76 6.40
CA SER A 153 9.87 13.34 6.04
C SER A 153 8.73 12.97 5.10
N ASN A 154 9.04 12.30 4.00
CA ASN A 154 8.05 11.74 3.08
C ASN A 154 7.39 10.47 3.60
N THR A 155 7.94 9.83 4.63
CA THR A 155 7.46 8.55 5.15
C THR A 155 6.84 8.62 6.54
N VAL A 156 7.22 9.62 7.34
CA VAL A 156 6.83 9.75 8.76
C VAL A 156 7.03 8.42 9.49
N PHE A 157 5.98 7.74 9.91
CA PHE A 157 6.02 6.42 10.56
C PHE A 157 5.55 5.27 9.66
N HIS A 158 5.35 5.53 8.36
CA HIS A 158 4.93 4.50 7.42
C HIS A 158 6.02 3.46 7.16
N SER A 159 5.59 2.26 6.78
CA SER A 159 6.48 1.15 6.48
C SER A 159 7.19 1.27 5.12
N ALA A 160 6.55 1.93 4.15
CA ALA A 160 6.97 2.00 2.76
C ALA A 160 7.24 0.62 2.11
N LEU A 161 6.52 -0.42 2.56
CA LEU A 161 6.69 -1.81 2.09
C LEU A 161 5.91 -2.13 0.81
N SER A 162 5.01 -1.26 0.35
CA SER A 162 4.13 -1.56 -0.79
C SER A 162 4.88 -1.97 -2.06
N PRO A 163 5.99 -1.33 -2.49
CA PRO A 163 6.76 -1.80 -3.64
C PRO A 163 7.34 -3.20 -3.43
N LEU A 164 7.83 -3.49 -2.23
CA LEU A 164 8.47 -4.77 -1.88
C LEU A 164 7.46 -5.92 -1.86
N ILE A 165 6.25 -5.65 -1.38
CA ILE A 165 5.14 -6.60 -1.40
C ILE A 165 4.68 -6.82 -2.84
N ASN A 166 4.55 -5.77 -3.64
CA ASN A 166 4.07 -5.86 -5.02
C ASN A 166 5.05 -6.60 -5.94
N LEU A 167 6.34 -6.54 -5.65
CA LEU A 167 7.39 -7.29 -6.37
C LEU A 167 7.61 -8.70 -5.79
N GLY A 168 6.95 -9.06 -4.69
CA GLY A 168 7.10 -10.38 -4.05
C GLY A 168 8.41 -10.57 -3.29
N LEU A 169 9.13 -9.51 -2.96
CA LEU A 169 10.30 -9.57 -2.10
C LEU A 169 9.94 -9.91 -0.65
N ILE A 170 8.74 -9.52 -0.23
CA ILE A 170 8.11 -9.87 1.06
C ILE A 170 6.65 -10.23 0.78
N THR A 171 6.12 -11.21 1.48
CA THR A 171 4.71 -11.59 1.40
C THR A 171 3.89 -11.00 2.55
N PRO A 172 2.58 -10.79 2.36
CA PRO A 172 1.68 -10.37 3.45
C PRO A 172 1.70 -11.32 4.65
N SER A 173 1.83 -12.64 4.42
CA SER A 173 1.92 -13.65 5.50
C SER A 173 3.13 -13.40 6.38
N GLU A 174 4.31 -13.17 5.80
CA GLU A 174 5.54 -12.89 6.55
C GLU A 174 5.42 -11.63 7.43
N ILE A 175 4.74 -10.60 6.91
CA ILE A 175 4.47 -9.38 7.67
C ILE A 175 3.59 -9.70 8.88
N LEU A 176 2.48 -10.42 8.69
CA LEU A 176 1.56 -10.79 9.76
C LEU A 176 2.21 -11.70 10.81
N GLU A 177 3.05 -12.64 10.40
CA GLU A 177 3.81 -13.50 11.32
C GLU A 177 4.76 -12.69 12.20
N LYS A 178 5.47 -11.71 11.64
CA LYS A 178 6.35 -10.82 12.41
C LYS A 178 5.56 -9.91 13.35
N LEU A 179 4.42 -9.36 12.91
CA LEU A 179 3.53 -8.55 13.75
C LEU A 179 2.99 -9.36 14.95
N LYS A 180 2.61 -10.61 14.74
CA LYS A 180 2.13 -11.50 15.81
C LYS A 180 3.18 -11.68 16.92
N LYS A 181 4.47 -11.75 16.57
CA LYS A 181 5.57 -11.89 17.55
C LYS A 181 5.74 -10.66 18.46
N ILE A 182 5.31 -9.50 18.01
CA ILE A 182 5.44 -8.24 18.76
C ILE A 182 4.09 -7.67 19.23
N GLU A 183 3.01 -8.42 19.06
CA GLU A 183 1.64 -7.97 19.33
C GLU A 183 1.46 -7.33 20.73
N ASN A 184 2.07 -7.92 21.76
CA ASN A 184 1.97 -7.42 23.12
C ASN A 184 2.90 -6.23 23.43
N LYS A 185 3.74 -5.80 22.48
CA LYS A 185 4.72 -4.72 22.64
C LYS A 185 4.35 -3.44 21.89
N VAL A 186 3.28 -3.46 21.12
CA VAL A 186 2.87 -2.38 20.24
C VAL A 186 1.45 -1.93 20.61
N PRO A 187 1.16 -0.62 20.65
CA PRO A 187 -0.19 -0.12 20.91
C PRO A 187 -1.21 -0.70 19.93
N ILE A 188 -2.42 -0.96 20.44
CA ILE A 188 -3.47 -1.64 19.66
C ILE A 188 -3.91 -0.84 18.44
N ASN A 189 -3.96 0.49 18.53
CA ASN A 189 -4.29 1.36 17.41
C ASN A 189 -3.24 1.25 16.28
N SER A 190 -1.97 1.14 16.61
CA SER A 190 -0.89 0.94 15.61
C SER A 190 -0.95 -0.44 14.97
N LEU A 191 -1.18 -1.49 15.77
CA LEU A 191 -1.31 -2.86 15.23
C LEU A 191 -2.53 -3.01 14.35
N GLU A 192 -3.69 -2.58 14.83
CA GLU A 192 -4.94 -2.68 14.09
C GLU A 192 -4.88 -1.82 12.83
N GLY A 193 -4.43 -0.57 12.95
CA GLY A 193 -4.28 0.33 11.81
C GLY A 193 -3.41 -0.30 10.72
N TYR A 194 -2.26 -0.85 11.07
CA TYR A 194 -1.36 -1.47 10.10
C TYR A 194 -1.91 -2.79 9.53
N ILE A 195 -2.47 -3.66 10.35
CA ILE A 195 -3.13 -4.90 9.89
C ILE A 195 -4.28 -4.57 8.93
N ARG A 196 -5.05 -3.52 9.22
CA ARG A 196 -6.14 -3.05 8.36
C ARG A 196 -5.66 -2.62 6.97
N GLN A 197 -4.45 -2.05 6.86
CA GLN A 197 -3.86 -1.76 5.54
C GLN A 197 -3.56 -3.05 4.76
N ILE A 198 -3.04 -4.08 5.43
CA ILE A 198 -2.63 -5.34 4.78
C ILE A 198 -3.83 -6.21 4.41
N ILE A 199 -4.68 -6.58 5.37
CA ILE A 199 -5.79 -7.53 5.15
C ILE A 199 -7.12 -6.85 4.79
N GLY A 200 -7.26 -5.57 5.09
CA GLY A 200 -8.40 -4.75 4.71
C GLY A 200 -8.18 -4.14 3.33
N TRP A 201 -7.52 -3.00 3.27
CA TRP A 201 -7.42 -2.21 2.04
C TRP A 201 -6.74 -2.95 0.89
N ARG A 202 -5.59 -3.57 1.09
CA ARG A 202 -4.86 -4.23 0.00
C ARG A 202 -5.66 -5.39 -0.62
N GLU A 203 -6.23 -6.25 0.22
CA GLU A 203 -7.04 -7.39 -0.24
C GLU A 203 -8.38 -6.93 -0.85
N PHE A 204 -9.00 -5.91 -0.25
CA PHE A 204 -10.25 -5.33 -0.74
C PHE A 204 -10.07 -4.67 -2.12
N MET A 205 -9.04 -3.84 -2.30
CA MET A 205 -8.77 -3.18 -3.59
C MET A 205 -8.47 -4.18 -4.70
N ARG A 206 -7.75 -5.27 -4.40
CA ARG A 206 -7.60 -6.38 -5.36
C ARG A 206 -8.94 -6.99 -5.74
N GLY A 207 -9.78 -7.24 -4.75
CA GLY A 207 -11.11 -7.80 -5.01
C GLY A 207 -11.98 -6.87 -5.85
N VAL A 208 -11.97 -5.58 -5.56
CA VAL A 208 -12.67 -4.56 -6.36
C VAL A 208 -12.12 -4.53 -7.79
N TYR A 209 -10.80 -4.44 -7.96
CA TYR A 209 -10.17 -4.44 -9.28
C TYR A 209 -10.58 -5.67 -10.10
N GLN A 210 -10.52 -6.87 -9.53
CA GLN A 210 -10.82 -8.11 -10.25
C GLN A 210 -12.28 -8.30 -10.63
N ASN A 211 -13.22 -7.63 -9.97
CA ASN A 211 -14.66 -7.81 -10.22
C ASN A 211 -15.32 -6.58 -10.86
N PHE A 212 -14.67 -5.42 -10.85
CA PHE A 212 -15.23 -4.16 -11.35
C PHE A 212 -14.30 -3.40 -12.30
N ASP A 213 -13.19 -4.00 -12.75
CA ASP A 213 -12.18 -3.38 -13.62
C ASP A 213 -12.78 -2.67 -14.82
N GLN A 214 -13.61 -3.37 -15.59
CA GLN A 214 -14.26 -2.81 -16.79
C GLN A 214 -15.17 -1.62 -16.48
N ARG A 215 -15.88 -1.66 -15.35
CA ARG A 215 -16.72 -0.55 -14.92
C ARG A 215 -15.88 0.65 -14.51
N LEU A 216 -14.82 0.43 -13.73
CA LEU A 216 -13.92 1.48 -13.27
C LEU A 216 -13.21 2.15 -14.46
N GLU A 217 -12.77 1.38 -15.44
CA GLU A 217 -12.10 1.90 -16.63
C GLU A 217 -13.00 2.74 -17.53
N LYS A 218 -14.28 2.33 -17.68
CA LYS A 218 -15.21 2.94 -18.62
C LYS A 218 -16.11 4.03 -18.01
N THR A 219 -16.05 4.23 -16.70
CA THR A 219 -16.95 5.15 -16.02
C THR A 219 -16.23 6.43 -15.62
N ASN A 220 -16.74 7.56 -16.06
CA ASN A 220 -16.41 8.89 -15.55
C ASN A 220 -17.60 9.37 -14.69
N PHE A 221 -17.63 8.97 -13.41
CA PHE A 221 -18.76 9.17 -12.52
C PHE A 221 -19.13 10.65 -12.34
N PHE A 222 -18.11 11.51 -12.23
CA PHE A 222 -18.30 12.96 -12.05
C PHE A 222 -18.38 13.72 -13.38
N ASN A 223 -18.28 13.03 -14.52
CA ASN A 223 -18.27 13.64 -15.86
C ASN A 223 -17.16 14.69 -16.05
N HIS A 224 -16.01 14.47 -15.44
CA HIS A 224 -14.84 15.34 -15.57
C HIS A 224 -14.33 15.37 -17.01
N LYS A 225 -14.03 16.56 -17.54
CA LYS A 225 -13.61 16.77 -18.95
C LYS A 225 -12.33 17.58 -19.07
N ARG A 226 -11.90 18.27 -18.01
CA ARG A 226 -10.71 19.11 -18.05
C ARG A 226 -9.45 18.24 -18.12
N LYS A 227 -8.49 18.71 -18.91
CA LYS A 227 -7.17 18.07 -18.98
C LYS A 227 -6.27 18.62 -17.89
N MET A 228 -5.45 17.76 -17.34
CA MET A 228 -4.42 18.12 -16.36
C MET A 228 -3.42 19.07 -17.01
N LYS A 229 -3.13 20.20 -16.35
CA LYS A 229 -2.14 21.19 -16.81
C LYS A 229 -0.72 20.77 -16.46
N ASN A 230 0.27 21.29 -17.18
CA ASN A 230 1.69 21.02 -16.94
C ASN A 230 2.15 21.37 -15.51
N THR A 231 1.50 22.30 -14.83
CA THR A 231 1.77 22.66 -13.44
C THR A 231 1.64 21.47 -12.49
N TRP A 232 0.73 20.52 -12.77
CA TRP A 232 0.57 19.28 -12.03
C TRP A 232 1.76 18.31 -12.20
N TYR A 233 2.36 18.28 -13.38
CA TYR A 233 3.54 17.45 -13.63
C TYR A 233 4.82 18.08 -13.07
N ASN A 234 4.85 19.40 -12.98
CA ASN A 234 6.03 20.14 -12.52
C ASN A 234 6.01 20.44 -11.02
N GLY A 235 4.85 20.32 -10.34
CA GLY A 235 4.68 20.70 -8.94
C GLY A 235 4.78 22.21 -8.76
N THR A 236 4.12 22.97 -9.66
CA THR A 236 4.11 24.44 -9.67
C THR A 236 2.70 24.99 -9.80
N THR A 237 1.77 24.39 -9.04
CA THR A 237 0.36 24.77 -9.06
C THR A 237 0.07 26.05 -8.27
N GLY A 238 0.98 26.42 -7.35
CA GLY A 238 0.82 27.52 -6.39
C GLY A 238 0.05 27.13 -5.12
N LEU A 239 -0.26 25.83 -4.95
CA LEU A 239 -0.84 25.29 -3.73
C LEU A 239 0.23 24.46 -3.02
N ASP A 240 0.85 25.02 -1.98
CA ASP A 240 2.00 24.41 -1.30
C ASP A 240 1.81 22.92 -0.92
N PRO A 241 0.68 22.49 -0.30
CA PRO A 241 0.50 21.06 0.01
C PRO A 241 0.43 20.17 -1.24
N LEU A 242 -0.14 20.67 -2.32
CA LEU A 242 -0.26 19.95 -3.58
C LEU A 242 1.10 19.84 -4.26
N ASP A 243 1.83 20.94 -4.37
CA ASP A 243 3.16 20.98 -4.97
C ASP A 243 4.15 20.10 -4.19
N HIS A 244 4.06 20.09 -2.86
CA HIS A 244 4.83 19.18 -2.01
C HIS A 244 4.53 17.71 -2.33
N ALA A 245 3.25 17.33 -2.38
CA ALA A 245 2.85 15.94 -2.67
C ALA A 245 3.24 15.49 -4.10
N ILE A 246 3.12 16.38 -5.10
CA ILE A 246 3.59 16.12 -6.46
C ILE A 246 5.10 15.89 -6.49
N ASN A 247 5.87 16.77 -5.84
CA ASN A 247 7.32 16.66 -5.82
C ASN A 247 7.80 15.40 -5.06
N ASN A 248 7.13 15.00 -3.98
CA ASN A 248 7.41 13.73 -3.31
C ASN A 248 7.18 12.54 -4.25
N ALA A 249 6.04 12.49 -4.92
CA ALA A 249 5.74 11.43 -5.87
C ALA A 249 6.75 11.37 -7.02
N LYS A 250 7.14 12.55 -7.56
CA LYS A 250 8.10 12.68 -8.65
C LYS A 250 9.51 12.27 -8.24
N ASN A 251 10.01 12.78 -7.13
CA ASN A 251 11.41 12.61 -6.74
C ASN A 251 11.68 11.23 -6.13
N PHE A 252 10.74 10.70 -5.34
CA PHE A 252 10.93 9.45 -4.61
C PHE A 252 10.20 8.24 -5.22
N GLY A 253 9.39 8.44 -6.27
CA GLY A 253 8.53 7.40 -6.83
C GLY A 253 7.53 6.83 -5.81
N TRP A 254 7.27 7.58 -4.73
CA TRP A 254 6.43 7.18 -3.61
C TRP A 254 5.88 8.39 -2.87
N SER A 255 4.66 8.28 -2.40
CA SER A 255 4.08 9.14 -1.37
C SER A 255 3.16 8.31 -0.49
N HIS A 256 2.97 8.71 0.78
CA HIS A 256 2.10 7.96 1.66
C HIS A 256 0.62 8.20 1.33
N HIS A 257 -0.27 7.37 1.91
CA HIS A 257 -1.68 7.32 1.47
C HIS A 257 -2.43 8.64 1.66
N ILE A 258 -2.13 9.43 2.69
CA ILE A 258 -2.80 10.73 2.92
C ILE A 258 -2.44 11.73 1.83
N GLU A 259 -1.19 11.84 1.42
CA GLU A 259 -0.82 12.68 0.28
C GLU A 259 -1.56 12.25 -1.00
N ARG A 260 -1.62 10.94 -1.27
CA ARG A 260 -2.33 10.41 -2.44
C ARG A 260 -3.84 10.60 -2.37
N LEU A 261 -4.45 10.34 -1.21
CA LEU A 261 -5.89 10.34 -1.04
C LEU A 261 -6.44 11.74 -0.81
N MET A 262 -5.92 12.44 0.21
CA MET A 262 -6.50 13.68 0.69
C MET A 262 -5.96 14.91 -0.04
N ILE A 263 -4.75 14.85 -0.58
CA ILE A 263 -4.15 15.97 -1.32
C ILE A 263 -4.32 15.73 -2.81
N LEU A 264 -3.57 14.78 -3.41
CA LEU A 264 -3.57 14.59 -4.85
C LEU A 264 -4.96 14.23 -5.40
N ALA A 265 -5.53 13.11 -4.95
CA ALA A 265 -6.78 12.63 -5.52
C ALA A 265 -7.98 13.54 -5.19
N ASN A 266 -8.04 14.10 -3.98
CA ASN A 266 -9.13 14.97 -3.58
C ASN A 266 -9.11 16.29 -4.37
N ILE A 267 -7.94 16.93 -4.51
CA ILE A 267 -7.83 18.17 -5.29
C ILE A 267 -8.08 17.90 -6.76
N MET A 268 -7.54 16.81 -7.35
CA MET A 268 -7.88 16.40 -8.72
C MET A 268 -9.39 16.28 -8.91
N ASN A 269 -10.09 15.67 -7.96
CA ASN A 269 -11.51 15.46 -8.04
C ASN A 269 -12.32 16.76 -7.87
N LEU A 270 -11.82 17.73 -7.11
CA LEU A 270 -12.47 19.04 -6.91
C LEU A 270 -12.18 20.01 -8.05
N CYS A 271 -11.05 19.88 -8.71
CA CYS A 271 -10.67 20.76 -9.83
C CYS A 271 -11.16 20.25 -11.20
N GLU A 272 -11.81 19.12 -11.23
CA GLU A 272 -12.30 18.45 -12.44
C GLU A 272 -11.24 17.64 -13.20
#